data_0ceca39ccd51301fbab7562131a55ce0
#
_entry.id   0ceca39ccd51301fbab7562131a55ce0
#
_cell.length_a   1.000
_cell.length_b   1.000
_cell.length_c   1.000
_cell.angle_alpha   90.00
_cell.angle_beta   90.00
_cell.angle_gamma   90.00
#
_symmetry.space_group_name_H-M   'P 1'
#
loop_
_entity.id
_entity.type
_entity.pdbx_description
1 polymer ?
#
loop_
_entity_poly.entity_id
_entity_poly.type
_entity_poly.pdbx_seq_one_letter_code
_entity_poly.pdbx_strand_id
1 'polypeptide(L)'
;YQSRGFQLYARLAGSALGETGEAYRSYLFSLMDEFAVDLPELFDRFSPQGRLFPRESALLKLLGLINDPEIESLWLEDETIGWIYQYFNSKEERKAMRNASSAPRNSRELAVRNQFFTPRYVVEFLTDNTLGRIWYEMTQGETALKETCRYLVSHPNEIFLSEKEEAPAQSHPEEELSQEDLLKQPVYIPHRPIKDPRELKMLDPACGSMHFGLYAFDLFEQIYAEAWDLEEHLGEAALHHLADMESLHKTYQDKD
;
A
#
# COMPACT_ATOMS: atom_id res chain seq x y z
N TYR A 1 28.12 -2.39 15.64
CA TYR A 1 29.08 -1.49 16.31
C TYR A 1 29.72 -0.47 15.35
N GLN A 2 29.60 -0.64 14.02
CA GLN A 2 30.20 0.25 13.03
C GLN A 2 29.28 1.40 12.60
N SER A 3 28.00 1.39 12.99
CA SER A 3 27.06 2.45 12.62
C SER A 3 27.48 3.80 13.22
N ARG A 4 27.32 4.87 12.44
CA ARG A 4 27.62 6.24 12.89
C ARG A 4 26.82 6.64 14.12
N GLY A 5 25.54 6.22 14.19
CA GLY A 5 24.67 6.49 15.33
C GLY A 5 25.17 5.84 16.61
N PHE A 6 25.55 4.57 16.60
CA PHE A 6 26.13 3.91 17.77
C PHE A 6 27.44 4.54 18.18
N GLN A 7 28.34 4.86 17.24
CA GLN A 7 29.62 5.51 17.54
C GLN A 7 29.43 6.88 18.18
N LEU A 8 28.47 7.66 17.72
CA LEU A 8 28.12 8.95 18.32
C LEU A 8 27.58 8.75 19.74
N TYR A 9 26.63 7.84 19.91
CA TYR A 9 26.04 7.51 21.20
C TYR A 9 27.09 7.05 22.22
N ALA A 10 27.99 6.15 21.82
CA ALA A 10 29.06 5.67 22.65
C ALA A 10 30.06 6.78 23.06
N ARG A 11 30.33 7.75 22.18
CA ARG A 11 31.15 8.92 22.48
C ARG A 11 30.46 9.88 23.47
N LEU A 12 29.16 10.10 23.33
CA LEU A 12 28.39 10.99 24.22
C LEU A 12 28.19 10.38 25.60
N ALA A 13 27.92 9.09 25.68
CA ALA A 13 27.67 8.40 26.94
C ALA A 13 28.96 8.01 27.68
N GLY A 14 30.10 7.97 27.01
CA GLY A 14 31.41 7.73 27.56
C GLY A 14 31.49 6.41 28.36
N SER A 15 32.23 6.42 29.45
CA SER A 15 32.43 5.24 30.31
C SER A 15 31.20 4.78 31.09
N ALA A 16 30.11 5.55 31.06
CA ALA A 16 28.84 5.22 31.73
C ALA A 16 28.12 4.02 31.10
N LEU A 17 28.50 3.62 29.87
CA LEU A 17 27.83 2.54 29.15
C LEU A 17 28.36 1.13 29.44
N GLY A 18 29.42 1.00 30.22
CA GLY A 18 30.02 -0.29 30.52
C GLY A 18 30.67 -0.98 29.30
N GLU A 19 30.57 -2.31 29.21
CA GLU A 19 31.09 -3.07 28.08
C GLU A 19 30.32 -2.83 26.78
N THR A 20 30.99 -3.11 25.65
CA THR A 20 30.42 -2.81 24.29
C THR A 20 29.05 -3.44 24.05
N GLY A 21 28.79 -4.64 24.56
CA GLY A 21 27.49 -5.31 24.43
C GLY A 21 26.37 -4.60 25.18
N GLU A 22 26.65 -4.09 26.39
CA GLU A 22 25.69 -3.30 27.17
C GLU A 22 25.44 -1.92 26.54
N ALA A 23 26.52 -1.30 26.05
CA ALA A 23 26.41 -0.04 25.32
C ALA A 23 25.52 -0.16 24.09
N TYR A 24 25.65 -1.22 23.33
CA TYR A 24 24.83 -1.46 22.16
C TYR A 24 23.35 -1.73 22.51
N ARG A 25 23.12 -2.51 23.56
CA ARG A 25 21.77 -2.72 24.11
C ARG A 25 21.11 -1.41 24.52
N SER A 26 21.84 -0.57 25.26
CA SER A 26 21.34 0.74 25.69
C SER A 26 21.03 1.66 24.51
N TYR A 27 21.87 1.62 23.49
CA TYR A 27 21.63 2.35 22.24
C TYR A 27 20.36 1.87 21.53
N LEU A 28 20.15 0.58 21.37
CA LEU A 28 18.94 0.05 20.75
C LEU A 28 17.68 0.40 21.56
N PHE A 29 17.75 0.35 22.89
CA PHE A 29 16.63 0.78 23.72
C PHE A 29 16.35 2.29 23.60
N SER A 30 17.39 3.12 23.42
CA SER A 30 17.15 4.55 23.19
C SER A 30 16.44 4.81 21.86
N LEU A 31 16.74 4.05 20.81
CA LEU A 31 15.99 4.12 19.55
C LEU A 31 14.55 3.61 19.71
N MET A 32 14.33 2.53 20.45
CA MET A 32 12.98 2.05 20.73
C MET A 32 12.16 3.06 21.54
N ASP A 33 12.78 3.75 22.50
CA ASP A 33 12.11 4.83 23.24
C ASP A 33 11.70 6.00 22.34
N GLU A 34 12.52 6.31 21.33
CA GLU A 34 12.19 7.33 20.33
C GLU A 34 10.98 6.91 19.47
N PHE A 35 11.00 5.69 18.94
CA PHE A 35 9.87 5.13 18.19
C PHE A 35 8.60 4.93 19.05
N ALA A 36 8.75 4.68 20.35
CA ALA A 36 7.62 4.52 21.26
C ALA A 36 6.80 5.82 21.44
N VAL A 37 7.33 6.98 21.06
CA VAL A 37 6.57 8.24 21.05
C VAL A 37 5.41 8.15 20.06
N ASP A 38 5.63 7.58 18.89
CA ASP A 38 4.65 7.47 17.82
C ASP A 38 3.92 6.11 17.81
N LEU A 39 4.62 5.05 18.22
CA LEU A 39 4.15 3.65 18.16
C LEU A 39 4.35 2.93 19.51
N PRO A 40 3.70 3.39 20.61
CA PRO A 40 3.91 2.84 21.95
C PRO A 40 3.57 1.34 22.06
N GLU A 41 2.58 0.86 21.32
CA GLU A 41 2.16 -0.54 21.36
C GLU A 41 3.24 -1.50 20.85
N LEU A 42 4.11 -1.06 19.93
CA LEU A 42 5.16 -1.87 19.33
C LEU A 42 6.50 -1.74 20.07
N PHE A 43 6.81 -0.57 20.62
CA PHE A 43 8.13 -0.24 21.14
C PHE A 43 8.18 -0.03 22.65
N ASP A 44 7.15 -0.47 23.41
CA ASP A 44 7.15 -0.42 24.86
C ASP A 44 8.17 -1.40 25.45
N ARG A 45 9.35 -0.89 25.82
CA ARG A 45 10.42 -1.68 26.47
C ARG A 45 10.08 -2.15 27.89
N PHE A 46 9.01 -1.65 28.51
CA PHE A 46 8.57 -2.06 29.84
C PHE A 46 7.57 -3.21 29.79
N SER A 47 6.99 -3.48 28.63
CA SER A 47 6.15 -4.66 28.40
C SER A 47 6.93 -5.96 28.63
N PRO A 48 6.26 -7.08 28.91
CA PRO A 48 6.92 -8.38 29.03
C PRO A 48 7.78 -8.75 27.80
N GLN A 49 7.29 -8.43 26.61
CA GLN A 49 7.98 -8.68 25.32
C GLN A 49 9.17 -7.73 25.14
N GLY A 50 9.00 -6.44 25.45
CA GLY A 50 10.04 -5.42 25.31
C GLY A 50 11.23 -5.62 26.24
N ARG A 51 11.06 -6.37 27.34
CA ARG A 51 12.15 -6.72 28.25
C ARG A 51 13.04 -7.83 27.73
N LEU A 52 12.58 -8.58 26.73
CA LEU A 52 13.38 -9.63 26.11
C LEU A 52 14.40 -9.00 25.17
N PHE A 53 15.66 -9.33 25.39
CA PHE A 53 16.75 -8.91 24.52
C PHE A 53 17.56 -10.13 24.07
N PRO A 54 17.87 -10.24 22.78
CA PRO A 54 18.62 -11.38 22.26
C PRO A 54 20.04 -11.43 22.84
N ARG A 55 20.60 -12.64 22.93
CA ARG A 55 22.04 -12.81 23.26
C ARG A 55 22.87 -12.16 22.16
N GLU A 56 24.04 -11.61 22.51
CA GLU A 56 24.93 -10.94 21.58
C GLU A 56 25.22 -11.75 20.31
N SER A 57 25.53 -13.05 20.46
CA SER A 57 25.80 -13.93 19.32
C SER A 57 24.59 -14.06 18.36
N ALA A 58 23.36 -14.10 18.88
CA ALA A 58 22.16 -14.14 18.09
C ALA A 58 21.89 -12.80 17.40
N LEU A 59 22.13 -11.69 18.11
CA LEU A 59 22.00 -10.34 17.56
C LEU A 59 22.99 -10.10 16.42
N LEU A 60 24.25 -10.48 16.59
CA LEU A 60 25.27 -10.35 15.54
C LEU A 60 24.92 -11.18 14.30
N LYS A 61 24.40 -12.40 14.49
CA LYS A 61 23.94 -13.24 13.40
C LYS A 61 22.76 -12.58 12.67
N LEU A 62 21.79 -12.04 13.40
CA LEU A 62 20.64 -11.34 12.82
C LEU A 62 21.10 -10.10 12.04
N LEU A 63 21.97 -9.28 12.60
CA LEU A 63 22.52 -8.10 11.91
C LEU A 63 23.31 -8.49 10.66
N GLY A 64 24.04 -9.60 10.68
CA GLY A 64 24.72 -10.14 9.50
C GLY A 64 23.73 -10.51 8.39
N LEU A 65 22.59 -11.13 8.73
CA LEU A 65 21.54 -11.47 7.77
C LEU A 65 20.82 -10.23 7.22
N ILE A 66 20.52 -9.25 8.08
CA ILE A 66 19.83 -8.01 7.66
C ILE A 66 20.71 -7.16 6.72
N ASN A 67 22.02 -7.15 6.95
CA ASN A 67 22.96 -6.38 6.14
C ASN A 67 23.61 -7.22 5.01
N ASP A 68 23.01 -8.33 4.64
CA ASP A 68 23.49 -9.14 3.52
C ASP A 68 23.30 -8.36 2.21
N PRO A 69 24.37 -8.18 1.40
CA PRO A 69 24.28 -7.47 0.14
C PRO A 69 23.26 -8.06 -0.85
N GLU A 70 22.97 -9.36 -0.77
CA GLU A 70 22.00 -10.01 -1.64
C GLU A 70 20.56 -9.54 -1.39
N ILE A 71 20.26 -9.03 -0.20
CA ILE A 71 18.91 -8.56 0.15
C ILE A 71 18.82 -7.04 0.35
N GLU A 72 19.92 -6.30 0.09
CA GLU A 72 19.95 -4.85 0.31
C GLU A 72 18.83 -4.13 -0.45
N SER A 73 18.59 -4.52 -1.71
CA SER A 73 17.53 -3.93 -2.53
C SER A 73 16.13 -4.21 -2.02
N LEU A 74 15.92 -5.33 -1.32
CA LEU A 74 14.61 -5.69 -0.79
C LEU A 74 14.15 -4.76 0.35
N TRP A 75 15.08 -4.07 1.01
CA TRP A 75 14.73 -3.12 2.07
C TRP A 75 14.13 -1.81 1.56
N LEU A 76 14.20 -1.58 0.25
CA LEU A 76 13.54 -0.45 -0.42
C LEU A 76 12.09 -0.77 -0.80
N GLU A 77 11.69 -2.04 -0.71
CA GLU A 77 10.36 -2.48 -1.06
C GLU A 77 9.44 -2.46 0.16
N ASP A 78 8.27 -1.85 0.02
CA ASP A 78 7.24 -1.74 1.06
C ASP A 78 6.78 -3.11 1.59
N GLU A 79 6.92 -4.15 0.77
CA GLU A 79 6.44 -5.49 1.06
C GLU A 79 7.36 -6.33 1.93
N THR A 80 8.62 -5.96 2.06
CA THR A 80 9.65 -6.81 2.69
C THR A 80 9.28 -7.18 4.12
N ILE A 81 8.78 -6.23 4.91
CA ILE A 81 8.34 -6.48 6.29
C ILE A 81 7.13 -7.42 6.31
N GLY A 82 6.20 -7.26 5.36
CA GLY A 82 5.03 -8.14 5.22
C GLY A 82 5.42 -9.59 4.93
N TRP A 83 6.39 -9.81 4.04
CA TRP A 83 6.93 -11.15 3.75
C TRP A 83 7.65 -11.76 4.94
N ILE A 84 8.48 -11.00 5.66
CA ILE A 84 9.12 -11.46 6.91
C ILE A 84 8.06 -11.89 7.92
N TYR A 85 7.01 -11.09 8.09
CA TYR A 85 5.91 -11.39 9.01
C TYR A 85 5.14 -12.65 8.58
N GLN A 86 4.90 -12.86 7.29
CA GLN A 86 4.25 -14.08 6.79
C GLN A 86 5.04 -15.35 7.09
N TYR A 87 6.37 -15.28 6.98
CA TYR A 87 7.26 -16.41 7.23
C TYR A 87 7.63 -16.60 8.70
N PHE A 88 7.25 -15.67 9.58
CA PHE A 88 7.45 -15.81 11.02
C PHE A 88 6.80 -17.07 11.59
N ASN A 89 5.61 -17.41 11.11
CA ASN A 89 4.95 -18.67 11.42
C ASN A 89 5.22 -19.70 10.31
N SER A 90 5.76 -20.86 10.67
CA SER A 90 6.14 -21.87 9.68
C SER A 90 4.95 -22.44 8.91
N LYS A 91 5.20 -22.89 7.69
CA LYS A 91 4.19 -23.57 6.87
C LYS A 91 3.69 -24.86 7.54
N GLU A 92 4.59 -25.56 8.22
CA GLU A 92 4.33 -26.79 8.98
C GLU A 92 3.37 -26.53 10.14
N GLU A 93 3.59 -25.46 10.89
CA GLU A 93 2.73 -25.04 11.99
C GLU A 93 1.32 -24.74 11.50
N ARG A 94 1.21 -23.95 10.42
CA ARG A 94 -0.10 -23.65 9.79
C ARG A 94 -0.83 -24.91 9.31
N LYS A 95 -0.09 -25.84 8.69
CA LYS A 95 -0.66 -27.11 8.23
C LYS A 95 -1.11 -27.97 9.41
N ALA A 96 -0.33 -28.05 10.46
CA ALA A 96 -0.69 -28.81 11.68
C ALA A 96 -1.97 -28.25 12.32
N MET A 97 -2.10 -26.93 12.44
CA MET A 97 -3.32 -26.29 12.96
C MET A 97 -4.56 -26.59 12.11
N ARG A 98 -4.42 -26.57 10.77
CA ARG A 98 -5.53 -26.90 9.85
C ARG A 98 -5.93 -28.37 9.94
N ASN A 99 -4.98 -29.27 10.10
CA ASN A 99 -5.25 -30.71 10.26
C ASN A 99 -5.88 -31.03 11.61
N ALA A 100 -5.56 -30.25 12.65
CA ALA A 100 -6.08 -30.46 14.00
C ALA A 100 -7.55 -30.00 14.17
N SER A 101 -8.01 -29.04 13.36
CA SER A 101 -9.38 -28.53 13.43
C SER A 101 -9.79 -27.86 12.10
N SER A 102 -11.03 -28.05 11.67
CA SER A 102 -11.60 -27.36 10.50
C SER A 102 -11.73 -25.85 10.73
N ALA A 103 -12.05 -25.43 11.96
CA ALA A 103 -12.14 -24.02 12.36
C ALA A 103 -11.01 -23.64 13.32
N PRO A 104 -10.57 -22.36 13.35
CA PRO A 104 -9.64 -21.86 14.35
C PRO A 104 -10.22 -22.00 15.76
N ARG A 105 -9.43 -22.51 16.70
CA ARG A 105 -9.86 -22.76 18.09
C ARG A 105 -9.67 -21.54 19.00
N ASN A 106 -8.86 -20.57 18.59
CA ASN A 106 -8.55 -19.36 19.33
C ASN A 106 -8.04 -18.27 18.40
N SER A 107 -7.88 -17.04 18.93
CA SER A 107 -7.42 -15.86 18.16
C SER A 107 -6.03 -16.04 17.53
N ARG A 108 -5.11 -16.75 18.22
CA ARG A 108 -3.78 -17.04 17.66
C ARG A 108 -3.88 -17.94 16.43
N GLU A 109 -4.66 -19.01 16.50
CA GLU A 109 -4.88 -19.89 15.34
C GLU A 109 -5.57 -19.16 14.19
N LEU A 110 -6.54 -18.30 14.50
CA LEU A 110 -7.20 -17.47 13.50
C LEU A 110 -6.18 -16.60 12.77
N ALA A 111 -5.32 -15.90 13.50
CA ALA A 111 -4.28 -15.04 12.93
C ALA A 111 -3.28 -15.86 12.09
N VAL A 112 -2.66 -16.91 12.68
CA VAL A 112 -1.63 -17.72 12.01
C VAL A 112 -2.15 -18.42 10.75
N ARG A 113 -3.40 -18.90 10.77
CA ARG A 113 -4.01 -19.62 9.63
C ARG A 113 -4.39 -18.74 8.47
N ASN A 114 -4.72 -17.47 8.74
CA ASN A 114 -5.17 -16.49 7.75
C ASN A 114 -4.14 -15.43 7.42
N GLN A 115 -2.94 -15.51 8.00
CA GLN A 115 -1.85 -14.60 7.76
C GLN A 115 -1.20 -14.89 6.40
N PHE A 116 -1.74 -14.28 5.37
CA PHE A 116 -1.20 -14.30 4.02
C PHE A 116 -0.92 -12.86 3.59
N PHE A 117 0.29 -12.65 3.10
CA PHE A 117 0.65 -11.39 2.49
C PHE A 117 0.21 -11.41 1.03
N THR A 118 -0.55 -10.41 0.60
CA THR A 118 -1.06 -10.35 -0.77
C THR A 118 0.09 -9.95 -1.71
N PRO A 119 0.38 -10.71 -2.78
CA PRO A 119 1.41 -10.36 -3.74
C PRO A 119 1.14 -9.00 -4.40
N ARG A 120 2.18 -8.21 -4.65
CA ARG A 120 2.12 -6.87 -5.22
C ARG A 120 1.27 -6.79 -6.48
N TYR A 121 1.47 -7.70 -7.43
CA TYR A 121 0.70 -7.71 -8.68
C TYR A 121 -0.81 -7.83 -8.49
N VAL A 122 -1.27 -8.51 -7.42
CA VAL A 122 -2.70 -8.61 -7.08
C VAL A 122 -3.20 -7.29 -6.52
N VAL A 123 -2.41 -6.64 -5.67
CA VAL A 123 -2.72 -5.32 -5.10
C VAL A 123 -2.85 -4.31 -6.23
N GLU A 124 -1.85 -4.23 -7.11
CA GLU A 124 -1.85 -3.36 -8.28
C GLU A 124 -3.06 -3.64 -9.17
N PHE A 125 -3.27 -4.91 -9.59
CA PHE A 125 -4.39 -5.26 -10.45
C PHE A 125 -5.74 -4.82 -9.87
N LEU A 126 -6.00 -5.08 -8.61
CA LEU A 126 -7.27 -4.73 -7.99
C LEU A 126 -7.43 -3.22 -7.80
N THR A 127 -6.37 -2.52 -7.41
CA THR A 127 -6.44 -1.07 -7.19
C THR A 127 -6.47 -0.29 -8.50
N ASP A 128 -5.69 -0.71 -9.51
CA ASP A 128 -5.75 -0.13 -10.86
C ASP A 128 -7.15 -0.23 -11.46
N ASN A 129 -7.82 -1.38 -11.27
CA ASN A 129 -9.15 -1.64 -11.82
C ASN A 129 -10.32 -1.24 -10.90
N THR A 130 -10.03 -0.60 -9.78
CA THR A 130 -11.03 0.06 -8.93
C THR A 130 -10.79 1.56 -8.89
N LEU A 131 -9.86 2.03 -8.09
CA LEU A 131 -9.55 3.46 -7.96
C LEU A 131 -9.03 4.06 -9.27
N GLY A 132 -8.04 3.42 -9.90
CA GLY A 132 -7.46 3.86 -11.17
C GLY A 132 -8.50 3.88 -12.29
N ARG A 133 -9.34 2.84 -12.40
CA ARG A 133 -10.41 2.75 -13.41
C ARG A 133 -11.48 3.83 -13.22
N ILE A 134 -11.83 4.16 -11.99
CA ILE A 134 -12.79 5.24 -11.70
C ILE A 134 -12.28 6.57 -12.24
N TRP A 135 -11.03 6.90 -11.96
CA TRP A 135 -10.42 8.15 -12.44
C TRP A 135 -10.26 8.16 -13.96
N TYR A 136 -9.81 7.04 -14.53
CA TYR A 136 -9.75 6.85 -15.98
C TYR A 136 -11.10 7.11 -16.69
N GLU A 137 -12.20 6.63 -16.11
CA GLU A 137 -13.53 6.87 -16.65
C GLU A 137 -13.98 8.32 -16.49
N MET A 138 -13.65 8.96 -15.36
CA MET A 138 -13.95 10.37 -15.11
C MET A 138 -13.24 11.30 -16.08
N THR A 139 -12.00 10.98 -16.42
CA THR A 139 -11.18 11.75 -17.37
C THR A 139 -11.37 11.31 -18.82
N GLN A 140 -12.29 10.40 -19.09
CA GLN A 140 -12.54 9.83 -20.42
C GLN A 140 -11.28 9.26 -21.08
N GLY A 141 -10.42 8.68 -20.25
CA GLY A 141 -9.14 8.12 -20.66
C GLY A 141 -8.01 9.14 -20.83
N GLU A 142 -8.21 10.41 -20.56
CA GLU A 142 -7.18 11.45 -20.60
C GLU A 142 -6.50 11.57 -19.22
N THR A 143 -5.66 10.61 -18.88
CA THR A 143 -4.96 10.52 -17.59
C THR A 143 -3.59 9.86 -17.75
N ALA A 144 -2.61 10.30 -16.97
CA ALA A 144 -1.29 9.68 -16.87
C ALA A 144 -1.35 8.29 -16.22
N LEU A 145 -2.43 7.95 -15.54
CA LEU A 145 -2.60 6.61 -14.95
C LEU A 145 -2.55 5.49 -16.01
N LYS A 146 -2.81 5.78 -17.28
CA LYS A 146 -2.59 4.80 -18.37
C LYS A 146 -1.16 4.30 -18.45
N GLU A 147 -0.21 5.18 -18.15
CA GLU A 147 1.22 4.89 -18.26
C GLU A 147 1.76 4.27 -16.95
N THR A 148 1.17 4.62 -15.81
CA THR A 148 1.63 4.23 -14.48
C THR A 148 0.92 2.99 -13.95
N CYS A 149 -0.37 2.82 -14.19
CA CYS A 149 -1.14 1.64 -13.78
C CYS A 149 -0.90 0.47 -14.72
N ARG A 150 0.05 -0.36 -14.36
CA ARG A 150 0.50 -1.50 -15.17
C ARG A 150 -0.62 -2.49 -15.53
N TYR A 151 -1.59 -2.64 -14.65
CA TYR A 151 -2.66 -3.63 -14.79
C TYR A 151 -4.03 -3.00 -15.08
N LEU A 152 -4.08 -1.72 -15.41
CA LEU A 152 -5.33 -1.07 -15.79
C LEU A 152 -5.89 -1.73 -17.05
N VAL A 153 -7.04 -2.34 -16.92
CA VAL A 153 -7.72 -2.98 -18.04
C VAL A 153 -8.45 -1.90 -18.85
N SER A 154 -8.05 -1.76 -20.09
CA SER A 154 -8.75 -0.91 -21.06
C SER A 154 -9.00 -1.71 -22.35
N HIS A 155 -10.05 -1.37 -23.06
CA HIS A 155 -10.39 -2.02 -24.34
C HIS A 155 -9.96 -1.11 -25.49
N PRO A 156 -9.40 -1.66 -26.59
CA PRO A 156 -8.92 -0.84 -27.72
C PRO A 156 -9.98 0.08 -28.34
N ASN A 157 -11.26 -0.30 -28.25
CA ASN A 157 -12.39 0.40 -28.86
C ASN A 157 -13.38 0.90 -27.77
N GLU A 158 -12.87 1.52 -26.71
CA GLU A 158 -13.72 2.18 -25.72
C GLU A 158 -14.31 3.48 -26.27
N ILE A 159 -15.60 3.65 -26.09
CA ILE A 159 -16.36 4.85 -26.47
C ILE A 159 -16.98 5.43 -25.20
N PHE A 160 -16.51 6.59 -24.77
CA PHE A 160 -17.05 7.29 -23.61
C PHE A 160 -18.35 8.00 -24.03
N LEU A 161 -19.44 7.67 -23.35
CA LEU A 161 -20.74 8.29 -23.59
C LEU A 161 -20.81 9.67 -22.95
N SER A 162 -21.53 10.59 -23.62
CA SER A 162 -21.84 11.90 -23.05
C SER A 162 -22.93 11.78 -21.96
N GLU A 163 -23.09 12.83 -21.16
CA GLU A 163 -24.19 12.90 -20.19
C GLU A 163 -25.55 12.69 -20.87
N LYS A 164 -26.34 11.74 -20.38
CA LYS A 164 -27.65 11.33 -20.91
C LYS A 164 -27.61 10.53 -22.20
N GLU A 165 -26.46 10.22 -22.74
CA GLU A 165 -26.32 9.32 -23.87
C GLU A 165 -26.43 7.85 -23.39
N GLU A 166 -27.25 7.07 -24.06
CA GLU A 166 -27.43 5.65 -23.79
C GLU A 166 -26.65 4.81 -24.81
N ALA A 167 -26.07 3.72 -24.33
CA ALA A 167 -25.40 2.77 -25.23
C ALA A 167 -26.45 2.20 -26.22
N PRO A 168 -26.07 2.03 -27.51
CA PRO A 168 -26.95 1.36 -28.47
C PRO A 168 -27.32 -0.04 -27.95
N ALA A 169 -28.59 -0.42 -28.18
CA ALA A 169 -29.03 -1.78 -27.82
C ALA A 169 -28.17 -2.79 -28.55
N GLN A 170 -27.40 -3.55 -27.79
CA GLN A 170 -26.56 -4.63 -28.35
C GLN A 170 -27.49 -5.78 -28.76
N SER A 171 -27.73 -5.92 -30.05
CA SER A 171 -28.29 -7.13 -30.60
C SER A 171 -27.18 -8.20 -30.59
N HIS A 172 -27.15 -9.05 -29.56
CA HIS A 172 -26.28 -10.20 -29.57
C HIS A 172 -26.82 -11.18 -30.62
N PRO A 173 -26.09 -11.46 -31.72
CA PRO A 173 -26.36 -12.65 -32.49
C PRO A 173 -26.06 -13.85 -31.58
N GLU A 174 -26.90 -14.88 -31.62
CA GLU A 174 -26.68 -16.14 -30.88
C GLU A 174 -25.44 -16.95 -31.37
N GLU A 175 -24.64 -16.39 -32.27
CA GLU A 175 -23.41 -17.01 -32.77
C GLU A 175 -22.26 -16.72 -31.80
N GLU A 176 -21.52 -17.77 -31.41
CA GLU A 176 -20.29 -17.69 -30.63
C GLU A 176 -19.24 -16.91 -31.44
N LEU A 177 -19.09 -15.63 -31.11
CA LEU A 177 -18.04 -14.79 -31.70
C LEU A 177 -16.67 -15.24 -31.22
N SER A 178 -15.66 -15.18 -32.08
CA SER A 178 -14.29 -15.41 -31.69
C SER A 178 -13.80 -14.34 -30.72
N GLN A 179 -12.76 -14.65 -29.91
CA GLN A 179 -12.15 -13.66 -28.99
C GLN A 179 -11.65 -12.42 -29.76
N GLU A 180 -11.13 -12.61 -30.97
CA GLU A 180 -10.66 -11.49 -31.80
C GLU A 180 -11.82 -10.60 -32.27
N ASP A 181 -12.97 -11.17 -32.57
CA ASP A 181 -14.14 -10.40 -33.00
C ASP A 181 -14.78 -9.66 -31.81
N LEU A 182 -14.73 -10.26 -30.60
CA LEU A 182 -15.14 -9.58 -29.38
C LEU A 182 -14.26 -8.36 -29.09
N LEU A 183 -12.94 -8.46 -29.29
CA LEU A 183 -12.01 -7.34 -29.10
C LEU A 183 -12.22 -6.19 -30.12
N LYS A 184 -12.80 -6.46 -31.26
CA LYS A 184 -13.12 -5.44 -32.27
C LYS A 184 -14.43 -4.70 -32.01
N GLN A 185 -15.28 -5.24 -31.15
CA GLN A 185 -16.55 -4.58 -30.82
C GLN A 185 -16.31 -3.32 -29.97
N PRO A 186 -17.10 -2.29 -30.18
CA PRO A 186 -17.04 -1.10 -29.32
C PRO A 186 -17.55 -1.42 -27.92
N VAL A 187 -16.83 -0.94 -26.91
CA VAL A 187 -17.24 -1.00 -25.50
C VAL A 187 -17.67 0.39 -25.08
N TYR A 188 -18.96 0.56 -24.78
CA TYR A 188 -19.52 1.84 -24.38
C TYR A 188 -19.34 2.04 -22.88
N ILE A 189 -18.61 3.08 -22.51
CA ILE A 189 -18.35 3.47 -21.13
C ILE A 189 -19.37 4.53 -20.70
N PRO A 190 -20.23 4.27 -19.72
CA PRO A 190 -21.20 5.24 -19.24
C PRO A 190 -20.54 6.54 -18.79
N HIS A 191 -21.23 7.67 -19.02
CA HIS A 191 -20.74 8.96 -18.54
C HIS A 191 -20.51 8.95 -17.03
N ARG A 192 -19.29 9.36 -16.63
CA ARG A 192 -18.94 9.56 -15.23
C ARG A 192 -18.44 10.98 -15.07
N PRO A 193 -19.16 11.85 -14.33
CA PRO A 193 -18.71 13.22 -14.13
C PRO A 193 -17.40 13.22 -13.34
N ILE A 194 -16.49 14.10 -13.74
CA ILE A 194 -15.23 14.28 -13.03
C ILE A 194 -15.49 14.93 -11.67
N LYS A 195 -15.06 14.27 -10.61
CA LYS A 195 -15.27 14.72 -9.23
C LYS A 195 -13.97 15.25 -8.64
N ASP A 196 -14.13 16.04 -7.61
CA ASP A 196 -13.04 16.39 -6.71
C ASP A 196 -12.43 15.11 -6.11
N PRO A 197 -11.10 14.93 -6.16
CA PRO A 197 -10.46 13.73 -5.62
C PRO A 197 -10.70 13.53 -4.11
N ARG A 198 -10.98 14.60 -3.35
CA ARG A 198 -11.37 14.51 -1.93
C ARG A 198 -12.70 13.80 -1.69
N GLU A 199 -13.53 13.66 -2.74
CA GLU A 199 -14.78 12.90 -2.68
C GLU A 199 -14.59 11.41 -2.99
N LEU A 200 -13.43 11.02 -3.55
CA LEU A 200 -13.12 9.62 -3.81
C LEU A 200 -12.79 8.93 -2.49
N LYS A 201 -13.54 7.89 -2.17
CA LYS A 201 -13.38 7.13 -0.93
C LYS A 201 -13.05 5.69 -1.25
N MET A 202 -11.97 5.20 -0.65
CA MET A 202 -11.59 3.80 -0.69
C MET A 202 -11.96 3.12 0.63
N LEU A 203 -12.55 1.94 0.55
CA LEU A 203 -12.81 1.09 1.70
C LEU A 203 -12.07 -0.23 1.51
N ASP A 204 -11.15 -0.53 2.41
CA ASP A 204 -10.55 -1.86 2.54
C ASP A 204 -11.08 -2.53 3.81
N PRO A 205 -12.03 -3.49 3.70
CA PRO A 205 -12.65 -4.12 4.85
C PRO A 205 -11.73 -5.11 5.57
N ALA A 206 -10.56 -5.39 5.02
CA ALA A 206 -9.58 -6.34 5.55
C ALA A 206 -8.15 -5.80 5.44
N CYS A 207 -7.95 -4.53 5.76
CA CYS A 207 -6.76 -3.74 5.47
C CYS A 207 -5.44 -4.37 5.96
N GLY A 208 -5.47 -5.19 7.01
CA GLY A 208 -4.26 -5.83 7.53
C GLY A 208 -3.15 -4.82 7.79
N SER A 209 -2.02 -4.96 7.09
CA SER A 209 -0.87 -4.04 7.12
C SER A 209 -0.99 -2.86 6.13
N MET A 210 -2.18 -2.53 5.67
CA MET A 210 -2.42 -1.42 4.73
C MET A 210 -1.81 -1.61 3.32
N HIS A 211 -1.57 -2.83 2.88
CA HIS A 211 -0.90 -3.11 1.61
C HIS A 211 -1.63 -2.50 0.40
N PHE A 212 -2.96 -2.65 0.35
CA PHE A 212 -3.79 -1.97 -0.65
C PHE A 212 -3.82 -0.44 -0.45
N GLY A 213 -3.85 0.00 0.81
CA GLY A 213 -3.89 1.43 1.15
C GLY A 213 -2.61 2.15 0.78
N LEU A 214 -1.44 1.54 0.95
CA LEU A 214 -0.15 2.11 0.53
C LEU A 214 -0.11 2.35 -0.98
N TYR A 215 -0.45 1.33 -1.77
CA TYR A 215 -0.49 1.50 -3.23
C TYR A 215 -1.60 2.46 -3.69
N ALA A 216 -2.76 2.44 -3.05
CA ALA A 216 -3.81 3.40 -3.33
C ALA A 216 -3.39 4.84 -3.02
N PHE A 217 -2.54 5.05 -2.02
CA PHE A 217 -1.99 6.37 -1.71
C PHE A 217 -1.16 6.91 -2.88
N ASP A 218 -0.31 6.08 -3.48
CA ASP A 218 0.47 6.46 -4.67
C ASP A 218 -0.44 6.87 -5.85
N LEU A 219 -1.57 6.15 -6.03
CA LEU A 219 -2.55 6.51 -7.04
C LEU A 219 -3.30 7.81 -6.70
N PHE A 220 -3.66 8.00 -5.44
CA PHE A 220 -4.30 9.24 -5.00
C PHE A 220 -3.38 10.45 -5.21
N GLU A 221 -2.08 10.34 -4.92
CA GLU A 221 -1.12 11.40 -5.18
C GLU A 221 -1.17 11.85 -6.66
N GLN A 222 -1.13 10.89 -7.60
CA GLN A 222 -1.24 11.19 -9.02
C GLN A 222 -2.60 11.81 -9.39
N ILE A 223 -3.69 11.26 -8.86
CA ILE A 223 -5.05 11.79 -9.09
C ILE A 223 -5.18 13.22 -8.58
N TYR A 224 -4.65 13.52 -7.40
CA TYR A 224 -4.66 14.89 -6.86
C TYR A 224 -3.81 15.84 -7.69
N ALA A 225 -2.65 15.40 -8.17
CA ALA A 225 -1.81 16.18 -9.06
C ALA A 225 -2.50 16.52 -10.37
N GLU A 226 -3.15 15.53 -11.01
CA GLU A 226 -3.94 15.76 -12.23
C GLU A 226 -5.14 16.67 -12.00
N ALA A 227 -5.85 16.50 -10.90
CA ALA A 227 -6.99 17.34 -10.54
C ALA A 227 -6.56 18.79 -10.30
N TRP A 228 -5.41 19.00 -9.67
CA TRP A 228 -4.81 20.32 -9.49
C TRP A 228 -4.53 20.99 -10.84
N ASP A 229 -3.88 20.28 -11.76
CA ASP A 229 -3.57 20.79 -13.10
C ASP A 229 -4.84 21.07 -13.91
N LEU A 230 -5.88 20.26 -13.76
CA LEU A 230 -7.19 20.52 -14.38
C LEU A 230 -7.81 21.84 -13.91
N GLU A 231 -7.80 22.10 -12.60
CA GLU A 231 -8.29 23.38 -12.06
C GLU A 231 -7.41 24.57 -12.52
N GLU A 232 -6.08 24.41 -12.59
CA GLU A 232 -5.17 25.47 -13.06
C GLU A 232 -5.45 25.87 -14.52
N HIS A 233 -5.68 24.87 -15.38
CA HIS A 233 -5.84 25.12 -16.81
C HIS A 233 -7.27 25.45 -17.26
N LEU A 234 -8.26 24.85 -16.61
CA LEU A 234 -9.66 24.94 -17.00
C LEU A 234 -10.52 25.76 -16.02
N GLY A 235 -9.94 26.15 -14.89
CA GLY A 235 -10.61 26.89 -13.82
C GLY A 235 -11.35 26.02 -12.80
N GLU A 236 -11.86 26.66 -11.74
CA GLU A 236 -12.49 25.98 -10.61
C GLU A 236 -13.69 25.07 -10.97
N ALA A 237 -14.33 25.35 -12.12
CA ALA A 237 -15.46 24.55 -12.60
C ALA A 237 -15.03 23.25 -13.32
N ALA A 238 -13.74 22.99 -13.50
CA ALA A 238 -13.23 21.78 -14.15
C ALA A 238 -13.60 20.51 -13.40
N LEU A 239 -13.65 20.59 -12.05
CA LEU A 239 -14.07 19.51 -11.19
C LEU A 239 -15.47 19.75 -10.66
N HIS A 240 -16.19 18.66 -10.47
CA HIS A 240 -17.48 18.72 -9.79
C HIS A 240 -17.27 18.65 -8.28
N HIS A 241 -17.29 19.79 -7.61
CA HIS A 241 -17.18 19.91 -6.17
C HIS A 241 -18.55 19.79 -5.48
N LEU A 242 -18.56 19.30 -4.24
CA LEU A 242 -19.73 19.44 -3.37
C LEU A 242 -20.00 20.94 -3.07
N ALA A 243 -21.25 21.29 -2.85
CA ALA A 243 -21.69 22.70 -2.76
C ALA A 243 -20.99 23.55 -1.67
N ASP A 244 -20.44 22.91 -0.66
CA ASP A 244 -19.75 23.50 0.48
C ASP A 244 -18.20 23.31 0.47
N MET A 245 -17.68 22.73 -0.62
CA MET A 245 -16.24 22.57 -0.80
C MET A 245 -15.64 23.71 -1.62
N GLU A 246 -14.55 24.26 -1.14
CA GLU A 246 -13.69 25.16 -1.90
C GLU A 246 -12.83 24.36 -2.89
N SER A 247 -12.40 25.01 -3.99
CA SER A 247 -11.49 24.41 -4.97
C SER A 247 -10.16 23.97 -4.34
N LEU A 248 -9.42 23.08 -5.01
CA LEU A 248 -8.12 22.62 -4.54
C LEU A 248 -7.15 23.80 -4.34
N HIS A 249 -7.07 24.71 -5.32
CA HIS A 249 -6.22 25.88 -5.27
C HIS A 249 -6.56 26.89 -4.14
N LYS A 250 -7.79 26.89 -3.66
CA LYS A 250 -8.15 27.70 -2.48
C LYS A 250 -7.84 26.98 -1.18
N THR A 251 -7.94 25.67 -1.15
CA THR A 251 -7.72 24.87 0.04
C THR A 251 -6.23 24.68 0.35
N TYR A 252 -5.43 24.46 -0.68
CA TYR A 252 -4.00 24.20 -0.57
C TYR A 252 -3.19 25.35 -1.16
N GLN A 253 -2.02 25.64 -0.60
CA GLN A 253 -1.19 26.76 -1.04
C GLN A 253 -0.28 26.40 -2.22
N ASP A 254 0.06 25.12 -2.33
CA ASP A 254 0.87 24.55 -3.39
C ASP A 254 0.44 23.11 -3.69
N LYS A 255 0.99 22.57 -4.76
CA LYS A 255 0.64 21.24 -5.29
C LYS A 255 1.25 20.10 -4.45
N ASP A 256 2.37 20.33 -3.76
CA ASP A 256 3.19 19.33 -3.06
C ASP A 256 2.75 19.09 -1.60
#